data_a797a15dc664d09ccd91cfc52c790c58
#
_entry.id   a797a15dc664d09ccd91cfc52c790c58
#
_cell.length_a   1.000
_cell.length_b   1.000
_cell.length_c   1.000
_cell.angle_alpha   90.00
_cell.angle_beta   90.00
_cell.angle_gamma   90.00
#
_symmetry.space_group_name_H-M   'P 1'
#
loop_
_entity.id
_entity.type
_entity.pdbx_description
1 polymer ?
#
loop_
_entity_poly.entity_id
_entity_poly.type
_entity_poly.pdbx_seq_one_letter_code
_entity_poly.pdbx_strand_id
1 'polypeptide(L)'
;MAQENIKLDIDYVRSQFPAFKDPISKDWSFFENAGGSYVPKNVIDKLTEFMTSTKVQPYAEYPMSKIAGENMDKATELFARMINAKNNEILIGGSTSINLYVLSNALKNNLSPGDEVIVTNQDHEANIS
;
A
#
# COMPACT_ATOMS: atom_id res chain seq x y z
N MET A 1 -5.25 -22.78 27.40
CA MET A 1 -5.35 -21.32 27.51
C MET A 1 -6.58 -20.91 26.72
N ALA A 2 -7.63 -20.37 27.36
CA ALA A 2 -8.82 -19.90 26.68
C ALA A 2 -8.41 -18.70 25.80
N GLN A 3 -8.69 -18.78 24.49
CA GLN A 3 -8.62 -17.60 23.63
C GLN A 3 -9.67 -16.61 24.14
N GLU A 4 -9.22 -15.48 24.70
CA GLU A 4 -10.10 -14.35 24.93
C GLU A 4 -10.70 -13.98 23.58
N ASN A 5 -12.01 -14.07 23.45
CA ASN A 5 -12.75 -13.56 22.28
C ASN A 5 -12.62 -12.03 22.28
N ILE A 6 -11.57 -11.52 21.64
CA ILE A 6 -11.39 -10.08 21.42
C ILE A 6 -12.53 -9.64 20.50
N LYS A 7 -13.56 -9.01 21.08
CA LYS A 7 -14.66 -8.42 20.32
C LYS A 7 -14.14 -7.17 19.62
N LEU A 8 -14.22 -7.15 18.29
CA LEU A 8 -13.88 -5.99 17.49
C LEU A 8 -14.85 -4.83 17.83
N ASP A 9 -14.29 -3.69 18.23
CA ASP A 9 -15.06 -2.45 18.41
C ASP A 9 -15.36 -1.83 17.05
N ILE A 10 -16.50 -2.16 16.50
CA ILE A 10 -16.94 -1.72 15.17
C ILE A 10 -17.12 -0.20 15.11
N ASP A 11 -17.63 0.41 16.17
CA ASP A 11 -17.87 1.86 16.22
C ASP A 11 -16.55 2.61 16.20
N TYR A 12 -15.57 2.15 16.98
CA TYR A 12 -14.22 2.68 16.93
C TYR A 12 -13.61 2.54 15.53
N VAL A 13 -13.64 1.34 14.94
CA VAL A 13 -13.08 1.08 13.60
C VAL A 13 -13.74 2.01 12.57
N ARG A 14 -15.07 2.09 12.52
CA ARG A 14 -15.79 2.95 11.58
C ARG A 14 -15.47 4.43 11.80
N SER A 15 -15.26 4.86 13.05
CA SER A 15 -14.91 6.24 13.36
C SER A 15 -13.57 6.69 12.78
N GLN A 16 -12.67 5.73 12.45
CA GLN A 16 -11.38 6.02 11.84
C GLN A 16 -11.48 6.39 10.34
N PHE A 17 -12.61 6.16 9.71
CA PHE A 17 -12.83 6.42 8.29
C PHE A 17 -13.78 7.61 8.09
N PRO A 18 -13.27 8.79 7.70
CA PRO A 18 -14.10 9.99 7.54
C PRO A 18 -15.26 9.82 6.58
N ALA A 19 -15.11 9.00 5.55
CA ALA A 19 -16.14 8.73 4.56
C ALA A 19 -17.48 8.24 5.17
N PHE A 20 -17.44 7.50 6.29
CA PHE A 20 -18.67 7.05 6.95
C PHE A 20 -19.44 8.16 7.68
N LYS A 21 -18.86 9.37 7.80
CA LYS A 21 -19.52 10.56 8.35
C LYS A 21 -20.11 11.45 7.27
N ASP A 22 -19.74 11.21 6.00
CA ASP A 22 -20.27 11.97 4.87
C ASP A 22 -21.77 11.71 4.67
N PRO A 23 -22.60 12.75 4.47
CA PRO A 23 -24.03 12.61 4.26
C PRO A 23 -24.43 11.68 3.11
N ILE A 24 -23.59 11.57 2.07
CA ILE A 24 -23.87 10.73 0.91
C ILE A 24 -23.63 9.25 1.24
N SER A 25 -22.60 8.94 2.03
CA SER A 25 -22.16 7.57 2.27
C SER A 25 -22.57 6.97 3.62
N LYS A 26 -23.02 7.81 4.58
CA LYS A 26 -23.31 7.38 5.95
C LYS A 26 -24.38 6.27 6.06
N ASP A 27 -25.35 6.25 5.14
CA ASP A 27 -26.47 5.32 5.13
C ASP A 27 -26.25 4.12 4.20
N TRP A 28 -25.06 4.05 3.56
CA TRP A 28 -24.70 2.97 2.64
C TRP A 28 -23.82 1.93 3.30
N SER A 29 -24.08 0.67 2.98
CA SER A 29 -23.17 -0.45 3.30
C SER A 29 -22.18 -0.64 2.16
N PHE A 30 -20.91 -0.41 2.44
CA PHE A 30 -19.85 -0.49 1.44
C PHE A 30 -19.21 -1.89 1.43
N PHE A 31 -19.32 -2.60 0.32
CA PHE A 31 -18.81 -3.96 0.14
C PHE A 31 -17.83 -4.10 -1.04
N GLU A 32 -17.46 -3.00 -1.68
CA GLU A 32 -16.62 -3.01 -2.89
C GLU A 32 -15.14 -2.70 -2.59
N ASN A 33 -14.59 -3.28 -1.53
CA ASN A 33 -13.18 -3.05 -1.18
C ASN A 33 -12.19 -3.60 -2.22
N ALA A 34 -12.62 -4.52 -3.08
CA ALA A 34 -11.78 -5.03 -4.16
C ALA A 34 -11.50 -3.98 -5.24
N GLY A 35 -12.49 -3.10 -5.52
CA GLY A 35 -12.31 -2.00 -6.48
C GLY A 35 -11.61 -0.78 -5.89
N GLY A 36 -11.72 -0.59 -4.57
CA GLY A 36 -11.11 0.50 -3.84
C GLY A 36 -11.66 0.60 -2.42
N SER A 37 -10.85 1.02 -1.48
CA SER A 37 -11.24 1.14 -0.07
C SER A 37 -11.28 2.59 0.38
N TYR A 38 -12.16 2.91 1.33
CA TYR A 38 -12.09 4.18 2.02
C TYR A 38 -10.76 4.33 2.76
N VAL A 39 -10.28 5.56 2.84
CA VAL A 39 -8.99 5.88 3.45
C VAL A 39 -9.18 6.26 4.91
N PRO A 40 -8.47 5.64 5.86
CA PRO A 40 -8.53 6.01 7.26
C PRO A 40 -7.88 7.38 7.51
N LYS A 41 -8.37 8.07 8.53
CA LYS A 41 -7.96 9.43 8.87
C LYS A 41 -6.44 9.58 9.07
N ASN A 42 -5.80 8.62 9.71
CA ASN A 42 -4.36 8.68 9.96
C ASN A 42 -3.52 8.68 8.66
N VAL A 43 -3.99 8.01 7.61
CA VAL A 43 -3.34 8.04 6.28
C VAL A 43 -3.52 9.40 5.63
N ILE A 44 -4.74 9.97 5.71
CA ILE A 44 -5.03 11.32 5.20
C ILE A 44 -4.14 12.35 5.91
N ASP A 45 -4.04 12.27 7.24
CA ASP A 45 -3.23 13.18 8.04
C ASP A 45 -1.74 13.07 7.66
N LYS A 46 -1.22 11.86 7.49
CA LYS A 46 0.16 11.63 7.07
C LYS A 46 0.45 12.14 5.65
N LEU A 47 -0.47 11.93 4.73
CA LEU A 47 -0.34 12.47 3.37
C LEU A 47 -0.36 14.00 3.40
N THR A 48 -1.23 14.60 4.19
CA THR A 48 -1.30 16.05 4.35
C THR A 48 -0.01 16.61 4.95
N GLU A 49 0.51 15.99 6.01
CA GLU A 49 1.79 16.33 6.61
C GLU A 49 2.93 16.27 5.59
N PHE A 50 3.01 15.19 4.82
CA PHE A 50 4.01 15.04 3.76
C PHE A 50 3.89 16.16 2.72
N MET A 51 2.71 16.42 2.20
CA MET A 51 2.48 17.40 1.15
C MET A 51 2.79 18.83 1.60
N THR A 52 2.57 19.14 2.87
CA THR A 52 2.76 20.50 3.41
C THR A 52 4.15 20.74 4.01
N SER A 53 4.88 19.70 4.40
CA SER A 53 6.11 19.87 5.18
C SER A 53 7.34 19.21 4.56
N THR A 54 7.23 18.00 4.00
CA THR A 54 8.38 17.17 3.63
C THR A 54 8.37 16.70 2.18
N LYS A 55 7.50 17.27 1.33
CA LYS A 55 7.48 16.94 -0.10
C LYS A 55 8.66 17.59 -0.82
N VAL A 56 9.84 17.02 -0.62
CA VAL A 56 11.12 17.44 -1.21
C VAL A 56 11.87 16.20 -1.67
N GLN A 57 12.95 16.38 -2.44
CA GLN A 57 13.84 15.28 -2.79
C GLN A 57 14.42 14.66 -1.51
N PRO A 58 14.26 13.36 -1.26
CA PRO A 58 14.82 12.70 -0.08
C PRO A 58 16.34 12.50 -0.20
N TYR A 59 16.98 12.21 0.93
CA TYR A 59 18.40 11.84 1.07
C TYR A 59 19.42 12.94 0.75
N ALA A 60 19.04 14.21 0.74
CA ALA A 60 19.97 15.33 0.74
C ALA A 60 20.30 15.80 2.17
N GLU A 61 21.30 16.69 2.30
CA GLU A 61 21.85 17.07 3.61
C GLU A 61 20.99 18.01 4.46
N TYR A 62 19.99 18.67 3.88
CA TYR A 62 19.14 19.58 4.66
C TYR A 62 18.01 18.86 5.43
N PRO A 63 17.51 19.45 6.55
CA PRO A 63 16.65 18.74 7.50
C PRO A 63 15.40 18.10 6.90
N MET A 64 14.65 18.79 6.04
CA MET A 64 13.42 18.26 5.44
C MET A 64 13.67 17.05 4.56
N SER A 65 14.78 17.05 3.84
CA SER A 65 15.21 15.95 2.98
C SER A 65 15.63 14.71 3.78
N LYS A 66 16.31 14.90 4.90
CA LYS A 66 16.65 13.81 5.84
C LYS A 66 15.38 13.16 6.38
N ILE A 67 14.43 13.96 6.88
CA ILE A 67 13.14 13.46 7.38
C ILE A 67 12.39 12.69 6.29
N ALA A 68 12.36 13.21 5.06
CA ALA A 68 11.71 12.52 3.93
C ALA A 68 12.35 11.15 3.66
N GLY A 69 13.68 11.07 3.62
CA GLY A 69 14.43 9.82 3.45
C GLY A 69 14.17 8.83 4.59
N GLU A 70 14.31 9.28 5.85
CA GLU A 70 14.03 8.44 7.02
C GLU A 70 12.60 7.87 7.05
N ASN A 71 11.61 8.64 6.58
CA ASN A 71 10.24 8.18 6.50
C ASN A 71 10.06 7.09 5.43
N MET A 72 10.77 7.19 4.30
CA MET A 72 10.80 6.14 3.28
C MET A 72 11.44 4.86 3.81
N ASP A 73 12.56 4.97 4.51
CA ASP A 73 13.26 3.83 5.12
C ASP A 73 12.37 3.14 6.16
N LYS A 74 11.73 3.90 7.04
CA LYS A 74 10.77 3.38 8.03
C LYS A 74 9.59 2.67 7.40
N ALA A 75 9.06 3.17 6.27
CA ALA A 75 8.00 2.50 5.54
C ALA A 75 8.47 1.15 4.99
N THR A 76 9.66 1.10 4.38
CA THR A 76 10.26 -0.13 3.87
C THR A 76 10.48 -1.16 4.98
N GLU A 77 11.04 -0.74 6.12
CA GLU A 77 11.24 -1.60 7.29
C GLU A 77 9.92 -2.14 7.85
N LEU A 78 8.88 -1.31 7.90
CA LEU A 78 7.57 -1.73 8.38
C LEU A 78 6.98 -2.83 7.49
N PHE A 79 6.99 -2.62 6.17
CA PHE A 79 6.49 -3.63 5.22
C PHE A 79 7.31 -4.93 5.27
N ALA A 80 8.64 -4.83 5.33
CA ALA A 80 9.52 -5.98 5.46
C ALA A 80 9.15 -6.84 6.69
N ARG A 81 8.95 -6.20 7.85
CA ARG A 81 8.53 -6.90 9.07
C ARG A 81 7.14 -7.53 8.95
N MET A 82 6.19 -6.83 8.31
CA MET A 82 4.80 -7.31 8.17
C MET A 82 4.71 -8.60 7.35
N ILE A 83 5.58 -8.77 6.36
CA ILE A 83 5.56 -9.95 5.47
C ILE A 83 6.74 -10.91 5.71
N ASN A 84 7.50 -10.69 6.82
CA ASN A 84 8.67 -11.51 7.16
C ASN A 84 9.74 -11.55 6.05
N ALA A 85 10.01 -10.40 5.44
CA ALA A 85 11.02 -10.18 4.42
C ALA A 85 12.17 -9.31 4.95
N LYS A 86 13.27 -9.22 4.19
CA LYS A 86 14.36 -8.27 4.44
C LYS A 86 14.07 -6.94 3.76
N ASN A 87 14.67 -5.84 4.23
CA ASN A 87 14.45 -4.51 3.65
C ASN A 87 14.80 -4.44 2.16
N ASN A 88 15.85 -5.14 1.72
CA ASN A 88 16.26 -5.19 0.32
C ASN A 88 15.38 -6.09 -0.58
N GLU A 89 14.38 -6.75 -0.02
CA GLU A 89 13.38 -7.53 -0.75
C GLU A 89 12.07 -6.77 -0.94
N ILE A 90 12.01 -5.51 -0.45
CA ILE A 90 10.83 -4.65 -0.54
C ILE A 90 11.06 -3.54 -1.56
N LEU A 91 10.12 -3.42 -2.49
CA LEU A 91 10.02 -2.29 -3.42
C LEU A 91 8.62 -1.68 -3.30
N ILE A 92 8.55 -0.44 -2.82
CA ILE A 92 7.30 0.32 -2.76
C ILE A 92 7.21 1.17 -4.03
N GLY A 93 6.20 0.93 -4.86
CA GLY A 93 6.00 1.64 -6.12
C GLY A 93 4.65 2.35 -6.19
N GLY A 94 4.37 2.97 -7.33
CA GLY A 94 3.19 3.81 -7.53
C GLY A 94 1.86 3.05 -7.60
N SER A 95 1.88 1.83 -8.11
CA SER A 95 0.72 0.93 -8.18
C SER A 95 1.14 -0.49 -8.49
N THR A 96 0.24 -1.46 -8.26
CA THR A 96 0.47 -2.87 -8.62
C THR A 96 0.75 -3.00 -10.13
N SER A 97 -0.04 -2.37 -10.98
CA SER A 97 0.15 -2.42 -12.44
C SER A 97 1.53 -1.92 -12.87
N ILE A 98 1.98 -0.78 -12.34
CA ILE A 98 3.32 -0.25 -12.63
C ILE A 98 4.40 -1.20 -12.11
N ASN A 99 4.26 -1.73 -10.89
CA ASN A 99 5.24 -2.63 -10.30
C ASN A 99 5.35 -3.93 -11.10
N LEU A 100 4.23 -4.49 -11.55
CA LEU A 100 4.21 -5.69 -12.40
C LEU A 100 4.81 -5.41 -13.78
N TYR A 101 4.51 -4.28 -14.39
CA TYR A 101 5.15 -3.86 -15.64
C TYR A 101 6.68 -3.78 -15.50
N VAL A 102 7.17 -3.14 -14.45
CA VAL A 102 8.61 -3.04 -14.18
C VAL A 102 9.22 -4.42 -13.94
N LEU A 103 8.56 -5.27 -13.11
CA LEU A 103 9.01 -6.63 -12.82
C LEU A 103 9.07 -7.49 -14.09
N SER A 104 8.02 -7.46 -14.91
CA SER A 104 7.97 -8.21 -16.17
C SER A 104 9.10 -7.82 -17.12
N ASN A 105 9.37 -6.50 -17.24
CA ASN A 105 10.49 -6.04 -18.06
C ASN A 105 11.86 -6.43 -17.48
N ALA A 106 12.01 -6.46 -16.17
CA ALA A 106 13.25 -6.91 -15.52
C ALA A 106 13.50 -8.41 -15.74
N LEU A 107 12.44 -9.23 -15.73
CA LEU A 107 12.54 -10.68 -15.94
C LEU A 107 12.64 -11.09 -17.41
N LYS A 108 12.19 -10.25 -18.32
CA LYS A 108 12.14 -10.54 -19.77
C LYS A 108 13.43 -11.12 -20.34
N ASN A 109 14.57 -10.60 -19.92
CA ASN A 109 15.88 -11.05 -20.41
C ASN A 109 16.34 -12.39 -19.82
N ASN A 110 15.63 -12.92 -18.83
CA ASN A 110 15.89 -14.25 -18.26
C ASN A 110 15.07 -15.35 -18.96
N LEU A 111 14.15 -14.98 -19.86
CA LEU A 111 13.33 -15.91 -20.58
C LEU A 111 13.97 -16.25 -21.92
N SER A 112 13.88 -17.52 -22.32
CA SER A 112 14.37 -18.08 -23.56
C SER A 112 13.21 -18.56 -24.45
N PRO A 113 13.40 -18.70 -25.78
CA PRO A 113 12.39 -19.30 -26.63
C PRO A 113 12.02 -20.72 -26.15
N GLY A 114 10.74 -20.93 -25.86
CA GLY A 114 10.20 -22.17 -25.32
C GLY A 114 9.88 -22.12 -23.83
N ASP A 115 10.28 -21.09 -23.10
CA ASP A 115 9.84 -20.86 -21.72
C ASP A 115 8.34 -20.49 -21.69
N GLU A 116 7.64 -20.94 -20.66
CA GLU A 116 6.21 -20.75 -20.49
C GLU A 116 5.92 -19.89 -19.26
N VAL A 117 4.94 -18.99 -19.38
CA VAL A 117 4.39 -18.20 -18.28
C VAL A 117 2.95 -18.63 -18.05
N ILE A 118 2.68 -19.14 -16.85
CA ILE A 118 1.33 -19.57 -16.47
C ILE A 118 0.55 -18.38 -15.92
N VAL A 119 -0.60 -18.12 -16.52
CA VAL A 119 -1.55 -17.09 -16.07
C VAL A 119 -2.92 -17.72 -15.86
N THR A 120 -3.77 -17.09 -15.04
CA THR A 120 -5.16 -17.51 -14.83
C THR A 120 -6.10 -16.54 -15.51
N ASN A 121 -7.28 -17.00 -15.92
CA ASN A 121 -8.34 -16.15 -16.44
C ASN A 121 -9.26 -15.56 -15.36
N GLN A 122 -8.91 -15.73 -14.08
CA GLN A 122 -9.63 -15.23 -12.93
C GLN A 122 -8.84 -14.19 -12.13
N ASP A 123 -7.67 -13.85 -12.61
CA ASP A 123 -6.80 -12.87 -11.96
C ASP A 123 -7.15 -11.45 -12.38
N HIS A 124 -6.59 -10.46 -11.67
CA HIS A 124 -6.72 -9.06 -12.02
C HIS A 124 -5.96 -8.76 -13.32
N GLU A 125 -6.51 -7.88 -14.17
CA GLU A 125 -5.91 -7.45 -15.45
C GLU A 125 -4.42 -7.07 -15.32
N ALA A 126 -4.03 -6.44 -14.21
CA ALA A 126 -2.63 -6.08 -13.96
C ALA A 126 -1.66 -7.26 -13.99
N ASN A 127 -2.15 -8.50 -13.81
CA ASN A 127 -1.34 -9.71 -13.77
C ASN A 127 -1.37 -10.51 -15.07
N ILE A 128 -2.29 -10.21 -15.99
CA ILE A 128 -2.56 -11.02 -17.19
C ILE A 128 -2.48 -10.25 -18.51
N SER A 129 -2.44 -8.90 -18.48
CA SER A 129 -2.39 -8.04 -19.68
C SER A 129 -0.99 -7.53 -20.03
#